data_de1d4aa8601b8ad823135f874a113f9c
#
_entry.id   de1d4aa8601b8ad823135f874a113f9c
#
_cell.length_a   1.000
_cell.length_b   1.000
_cell.length_c   1.000
_cell.angle_alpha   90.00
_cell.angle_beta   90.00
_cell.angle_gamma   90.00
#
_symmetry.space_group_name_H-M   'P 1'
#
loop_
_entity.id
_entity.type
_entity.pdbx_description
1 polymer ?
#
loop_
_entity_poly.entity_id
_entity_poly.type
_entity_poly.pdbx_seq_one_letter_code
_entity_poly.pdbx_strand_id
1 'polypeptide(L)'
;MKSVLALGAGGLAIWYGWDSIRATKFYWWCADTAMPLVRRLDPEKAHRAGVLIAKYHLGGTLLSYSLLAPIDRSFYPELKTSLMGLDFNQCVGIAAGFDKQAEAINELFKSGLAFLEVGGITPKAQPGNPSPRMFRLYEDEAIINRFGLNSEGHSAIVPRLQKEYLRQQKHRLGLVGVNLADNKGTPDPVEDYIEGIKNCGPYSDFMVLNISCPNQVGTTALQQESRLREMLDRVAGSQKRHP
;
A
#
# COMPACT_ATOMS: atom_id res chain seq x y z
N MET A 1 32.23 5.69 20.73
CA MET A 1 30.94 5.12 21.13
C MET A 1 30.12 6.23 21.78
N LYS A 2 29.02 6.64 21.15
CA LYS A 2 28.21 7.78 21.66
C LYS A 2 26.89 7.23 22.20
N SER A 3 26.57 7.55 23.44
CA SER A 3 25.31 7.20 24.09
C SER A 3 24.23 8.17 23.61
N VAL A 4 23.12 7.65 23.10
CA VAL A 4 21.94 8.43 22.75
C VAL A 4 20.80 8.01 23.67
N LEU A 5 20.34 8.92 24.48
CA LEU A 5 19.10 8.80 25.26
C LEU A 5 17.97 9.34 24.40
N ALA A 6 17.00 8.51 24.04
CA ALA A 6 15.74 8.94 23.46
C ALA A 6 14.63 8.76 24.49
N LEU A 7 14.01 9.83 24.91
CA LEU A 7 12.82 9.84 25.73
C LEU A 7 11.60 9.84 24.80
N GLY A 8 10.87 8.73 24.76
CA GLY A 8 9.57 8.65 24.10
C GLY A 8 8.44 9.05 25.05
N ALA A 9 7.28 9.45 24.52
CA ALA A 9 6.08 9.75 25.28
C ALA A 9 5.64 8.51 26.09
N GLY A 10 5.96 8.48 27.36
CA GLY A 10 5.72 7.34 28.26
C GLY A 10 6.91 6.96 29.13
N GLY A 11 8.04 7.68 29.06
CA GLY A 11 9.13 7.56 30.04
C GLY A 11 10.04 6.33 29.88
N LEU A 12 10.06 5.66 28.73
CA LEU A 12 10.98 4.58 28.47
C LEU A 12 12.31 5.14 27.93
N ALA A 13 13.35 5.13 28.73
CA ALA A 13 14.72 5.39 28.32
C ALA A 13 15.24 4.16 27.54
N ILE A 14 15.47 4.32 26.25
CA ILE A 14 16.13 3.26 25.47
C ILE A 14 17.62 3.39 25.70
N TRP A 15 18.20 2.35 26.29
CA TRP A 15 19.59 2.33 26.71
C TRP A 15 20.53 1.88 25.61
N TYR A 16 21.72 2.44 25.67
CA TYR A 16 22.88 2.16 24.84
C TYR A 16 23.32 0.68 24.91
N GLY A 17 23.44 0.04 23.80
CA GLY A 17 23.96 -1.35 23.74
C GLY A 17 22.92 -2.42 23.40
N TRP A 18 21.67 -2.05 23.11
CA TRP A 18 20.74 -2.99 22.50
C TRP A 18 21.12 -3.19 21.04
N ASP A 19 21.39 -4.43 20.69
CA ASP A 19 21.55 -4.81 19.31
C ASP A 19 20.20 -4.68 18.57
N SER A 20 20.25 -4.55 17.25
CA SER A 20 19.07 -4.41 16.42
C SER A 20 18.09 -5.58 16.56
N ILE A 21 18.60 -6.78 16.89
CA ILE A 21 17.81 -8.00 17.07
C ILE A 21 16.97 -7.93 18.35
N ARG A 22 17.54 -7.43 19.44
CA ARG A 22 16.82 -7.28 20.72
C ARG A 22 15.75 -6.20 20.64
N ALA A 23 16.05 -5.07 19.98
CA ALA A 23 15.10 -4.00 19.74
C ALA A 23 13.92 -4.51 18.87
N THR A 24 14.19 -5.32 17.85
CA THR A 24 13.16 -5.93 17.01
C THR A 24 12.29 -6.91 17.81
N LYS A 25 12.88 -7.77 18.62
CA LYS A 25 12.14 -8.71 19.49
C LYS A 25 11.25 -7.98 20.47
N PHE A 26 11.74 -6.90 21.10
CA PHE A 26 10.95 -6.07 22.01
C PHE A 26 9.77 -5.41 21.28
N TYR A 27 9.99 -4.87 20.08
CA TYR A 27 8.92 -4.31 19.26
C TYR A 27 7.81 -5.33 18.99
N TRP A 28 8.16 -6.53 18.53
CA TRP A 28 7.18 -7.58 18.25
C TRP A 28 6.47 -8.04 19.51
N TRP A 29 7.18 -8.15 20.62
CA TRP A 29 6.55 -8.45 21.91
C TRP A 29 5.52 -7.37 22.32
N CYS A 30 5.83 -6.09 22.14
CA CYS A 30 4.89 -4.99 22.39
C CYS A 30 3.68 -5.07 21.44
N ALA A 31 3.93 -5.34 20.15
CA ALA A 31 2.87 -5.48 19.17
C ALA A 31 1.94 -6.65 19.52
N ASP A 32 2.48 -7.82 19.82
CA ASP A 32 1.71 -9.01 20.20
C ASP A 32 0.90 -8.77 21.49
N THR A 33 1.49 -8.09 22.46
CA THR A 33 0.83 -7.74 23.73
C THR A 33 -0.33 -6.76 23.51
N ALA A 34 -0.19 -5.81 22.57
CA ALA A 34 -1.23 -4.85 22.25
C ALA A 34 -2.34 -5.43 21.34
N MET A 35 -2.02 -6.50 20.59
CA MET A 35 -2.94 -7.05 19.59
C MET A 35 -4.30 -7.51 20.13
N PRO A 36 -4.43 -8.14 21.31
CA PRO A 36 -5.73 -8.48 21.89
C PRO A 36 -6.65 -7.27 22.09
N LEU A 37 -6.06 -6.10 22.40
CA LEU A 37 -6.83 -4.85 22.52
C LEU A 37 -7.26 -4.33 21.14
N VAL A 38 -6.36 -4.34 20.16
CA VAL A 38 -6.64 -3.93 18.79
C VAL A 38 -7.73 -4.82 18.16
N ARG A 39 -7.73 -6.12 18.48
CA ARG A 39 -8.75 -7.06 18.00
C ARG A 39 -10.16 -6.78 18.56
N ARG A 40 -10.32 -5.99 19.63
CA ARG A 40 -11.63 -5.56 20.14
C ARG A 40 -12.22 -4.40 19.34
N LEU A 41 -11.41 -3.69 18.58
CA LEU A 41 -11.89 -2.62 17.71
C LEU A 41 -12.65 -3.22 16.51
N ASP A 42 -13.60 -2.46 15.95
CA ASP A 42 -14.17 -2.75 14.65
C ASP A 42 -13.06 -2.97 13.62
N PRO A 43 -13.15 -4.01 12.74
CA PRO A 43 -12.07 -4.35 11.83
C PRO A 43 -11.66 -3.21 10.88
N GLU A 44 -12.62 -2.45 10.35
CA GLU A 44 -12.33 -1.31 9.46
C GLU A 44 -11.67 -0.15 10.22
N LYS A 45 -12.12 0.13 11.46
CA LYS A 45 -11.47 1.12 12.32
C LYS A 45 -10.05 0.71 12.70
N ALA A 46 -9.83 -0.56 13.01
CA ALA A 46 -8.49 -1.08 13.30
C ALA A 46 -7.56 -0.97 12.07
N HIS A 47 -8.06 -1.29 10.88
CA HIS A 47 -7.33 -1.09 9.63
C HIS A 47 -6.97 0.39 9.41
N ARG A 48 -7.94 1.30 9.55
CA ARG A 48 -7.70 2.74 9.43
C ARG A 48 -6.69 3.24 10.46
N ALA A 49 -6.76 2.76 11.69
CA ALA A 49 -5.76 3.06 12.72
C ALA A 49 -4.37 2.57 12.33
N GLY A 50 -4.26 1.37 11.76
CA GLY A 50 -2.99 0.83 11.25
C GLY A 50 -2.36 1.71 10.17
N VAL A 51 -3.14 2.18 9.20
CA VAL A 51 -2.65 3.12 8.17
C VAL A 51 -2.22 4.46 8.78
N LEU A 52 -2.98 5.00 9.74
CA LEU A 52 -2.62 6.24 10.43
C LEU A 52 -1.37 6.09 11.29
N ILE A 53 -1.23 4.96 11.98
CA ILE A 53 -0.03 4.63 12.75
C ILE A 53 1.20 4.59 11.82
N ALA A 54 1.08 3.94 10.66
CA ALA A 54 2.13 3.94 9.65
C ALA A 54 2.43 5.37 9.16
N LYS A 55 1.41 6.10 8.71
CA LYS A 55 1.53 7.48 8.18
C LYS A 55 2.24 8.45 9.11
N TYR A 56 1.98 8.36 10.41
CA TYR A 56 2.54 9.27 11.43
C TYR A 56 3.74 8.69 12.18
N HIS A 57 4.39 7.67 11.64
CA HIS A 57 5.57 7.05 12.23
C HIS A 57 5.37 6.41 13.62
N LEU A 58 4.12 6.15 14.02
CA LEU A 58 3.84 5.66 15.36
C LEU A 58 4.06 4.14 15.51
N GLY A 59 4.13 3.41 14.39
CA GLY A 59 4.18 1.95 14.40
C GLY A 59 5.55 1.31 14.24
N GLY A 60 6.50 1.98 13.65
CA GLY A 60 7.76 1.34 13.28
C GLY A 60 8.99 2.18 13.48
N THR A 61 8.89 3.48 13.26
CA THR A 61 10.03 4.37 13.31
C THR A 61 10.44 4.76 14.72
N LEU A 62 9.55 4.66 15.71
CA LEU A 62 9.94 4.84 17.11
C LEU A 62 10.79 3.68 17.65
N LEU A 63 10.68 2.49 17.03
CA LEU A 63 11.32 1.27 17.56
C LEU A 63 12.06 0.48 16.48
N SER A 64 11.93 0.84 15.20
CA SER A 64 12.56 0.08 14.13
C SER A 64 13.76 0.78 13.53
N TYR A 65 14.53 0.00 12.98
CA TYR A 65 15.62 0.08 12.02
C TYR A 65 16.09 1.46 11.52
N SER A 66 15.23 2.47 11.35
CA SER A 66 15.67 3.79 10.84
C SER A 66 16.43 4.61 11.88
N LEU A 67 16.26 4.31 13.17
CA LEU A 67 17.03 4.91 14.26
C LEU A 67 18.28 4.09 14.64
N LEU A 68 18.26 2.78 14.36
CA LEU A 68 19.28 1.86 14.87
C LEU A 68 20.17 1.27 13.77
N ALA A 69 19.68 1.07 12.57
CA ALA A 69 20.45 0.77 11.38
C ALA A 69 19.59 0.97 10.13
N PRO A 70 20.08 1.57 9.05
CA PRO A 70 19.41 1.47 7.76
C PRO A 70 19.31 -0.01 7.40
N ILE A 71 18.14 -0.46 6.91
CA ILE A 71 18.02 -1.80 6.36
C ILE A 71 18.95 -1.86 5.17
N ASP A 72 20.05 -2.56 5.34
CA ASP A 72 20.96 -2.85 4.23
C ASP A 72 20.27 -3.89 3.33
N ARG A 73 19.58 -3.38 2.31
CA ARG A 73 18.86 -4.19 1.31
C ARG A 73 19.81 -4.99 0.42
N SER A 74 21.11 -4.75 0.50
CA SER A 74 22.14 -5.54 -0.18
C SER A 74 22.45 -6.85 0.54
N PHE A 75 21.97 -7.03 1.77
CA PHE A 75 22.33 -8.14 2.64
C PHE A 75 21.88 -9.51 2.13
N TYR A 76 20.83 -9.56 1.29
CA TYR A 76 20.31 -10.80 0.71
C TYR A 76 20.22 -10.68 -0.81
N PRO A 77 21.33 -10.71 -1.54
CA PRO A 77 21.36 -10.57 -3.00
C PRO A 77 20.55 -11.67 -3.71
N GLU A 78 20.39 -12.84 -3.10
CA GLU A 78 19.58 -13.95 -3.58
C GLU A 78 18.07 -13.66 -3.59
N LEU A 79 17.60 -12.66 -2.87
CA LEU A 79 16.20 -12.22 -2.89
C LEU A 79 15.89 -11.20 -3.99
N LYS A 80 16.91 -10.72 -4.67
CA LYS A 80 16.74 -9.80 -5.81
C LYS A 80 16.09 -10.51 -6.97
N THR A 81 15.17 -9.84 -7.62
CA THR A 81 14.52 -10.36 -8.82
C THR A 81 14.20 -9.23 -9.80
N SER A 82 14.10 -9.57 -11.08
CA SER A 82 13.69 -8.62 -12.12
C SER A 82 12.46 -9.16 -12.81
N LEU A 83 11.46 -8.30 -12.99
CA LEU A 83 10.22 -8.64 -13.67
C LEU A 83 9.73 -7.44 -14.49
N MET A 84 9.36 -7.66 -15.73
CA MET A 84 8.82 -6.64 -16.66
C MET A 84 9.73 -5.40 -16.79
N GLY A 85 11.05 -5.59 -16.74
CA GLY A 85 12.03 -4.52 -16.81
C GLY A 85 12.22 -3.71 -15.52
N LEU A 86 11.60 -4.12 -14.43
CA LEU A 86 11.74 -3.52 -13.10
C LEU A 86 12.61 -4.41 -12.21
N ASP A 87 13.55 -3.79 -11.48
CA ASP A 87 14.41 -4.47 -10.53
C ASP A 87 13.86 -4.35 -9.12
N PHE A 88 13.58 -5.50 -8.49
CA PHE A 88 13.11 -5.62 -7.13
C PHE A 88 14.27 -6.01 -6.21
N ASN A 89 14.56 -5.20 -5.21
CA ASN A 89 15.62 -5.47 -4.25
C ASN A 89 15.36 -6.70 -3.37
N GLN A 90 14.11 -7.13 -3.29
CA GLN A 90 13.65 -8.37 -2.68
C GLN A 90 12.25 -8.73 -3.20
N CYS A 91 11.77 -9.91 -2.88
CA CYS A 91 10.51 -10.46 -3.40
C CYS A 91 9.26 -10.17 -2.55
N VAL A 92 9.38 -9.42 -1.45
CA VAL A 92 8.26 -9.15 -0.53
C VAL A 92 7.77 -7.70 -0.68
N GLY A 93 6.47 -7.55 -0.84
CA GLY A 93 5.79 -6.26 -0.91
C GLY A 93 4.42 -6.29 -0.25
N ILE A 94 3.72 -5.17 -0.25
CA ILE A 94 2.32 -5.07 0.19
C ILE A 94 1.44 -4.91 -1.04
N ALA A 95 0.43 -5.77 -1.15
CA ALA A 95 -0.60 -5.70 -2.18
C ALA A 95 -1.61 -4.57 -1.90
N ALA A 96 -2.36 -4.19 -2.94
CA ALA A 96 -3.45 -3.22 -2.82
C ALA A 96 -4.48 -3.63 -1.75
N GLY A 97 -5.02 -2.61 -1.09
CA GLY A 97 -6.04 -2.78 -0.06
C GLY A 97 -5.59 -2.37 1.33
N PHE A 98 -4.29 -2.35 1.64
CA PHE A 98 -3.79 -1.80 2.90
C PHE A 98 -3.73 -0.28 2.85
N ASP A 99 -2.88 0.30 2.03
CA ASP A 99 -2.82 1.76 1.81
C ASP A 99 -3.62 2.17 0.57
N LYS A 100 -4.95 2.18 0.70
CA LYS A 100 -5.85 2.45 -0.42
C LYS A 100 -5.70 3.86 -1.00
N GLN A 101 -5.30 4.82 -0.16
CA GLN A 101 -5.33 6.25 -0.48
C GLN A 101 -3.93 6.85 -0.64
N ALA A 102 -2.88 6.01 -0.73
CA ALA A 102 -1.48 6.45 -0.86
C ALA A 102 -1.04 7.40 0.28
N GLU A 103 -1.39 7.06 1.52
CA GLU A 103 -1.16 7.93 2.68
C GLU A 103 0.14 7.61 3.44
N ALA A 104 0.66 6.37 3.35
CA ALA A 104 1.73 5.87 4.19
C ALA A 104 2.91 5.26 3.40
N ILE A 105 3.02 5.49 2.09
CA ILE A 105 3.98 4.84 1.18
C ILE A 105 5.41 4.88 1.72
N ASN A 106 5.94 6.08 2.02
CA ASN A 106 7.31 6.24 2.48
C ASN A 106 7.59 5.47 3.78
N GLU A 107 6.63 5.49 4.70
CA GLU A 107 6.81 4.86 6.01
C GLU A 107 6.71 3.33 5.93
N LEU A 108 5.85 2.83 5.06
CA LEU A 108 5.77 1.40 4.78
C LEU A 108 7.07 0.89 4.12
N PHE A 109 7.68 1.65 3.22
CA PHE A 109 8.99 1.29 2.67
C PHE A 109 10.09 1.22 3.72
N LYS A 110 10.05 2.03 4.76
CA LYS A 110 11.03 1.96 5.86
C LYS A 110 10.97 0.65 6.64
N SER A 111 9.88 -0.10 6.54
CA SER A 111 9.80 -1.46 7.11
C SER A 111 10.54 -2.53 6.29
N GLY A 112 11.19 -2.15 5.19
CA GLY A 112 12.03 -3.04 4.38
C GLY A 112 11.36 -3.65 3.15
N LEU A 113 10.15 -3.24 2.80
CA LEU A 113 9.42 -3.75 1.64
C LEU A 113 10.09 -3.33 0.31
N ALA A 114 10.06 -4.20 -0.70
CA ALA A 114 10.59 -3.92 -2.03
C ALA A 114 9.62 -3.13 -2.90
N PHE A 115 8.34 -3.39 -2.74
CA PHE A 115 7.29 -2.72 -3.48
C PHE A 115 6.04 -2.54 -2.63
N LEU A 116 5.24 -1.58 -3.03
CA LEU A 116 3.96 -1.27 -2.40
C LEU A 116 2.94 -0.98 -3.51
N GLU A 117 1.84 -1.72 -3.51
CA GLU A 117 0.70 -1.47 -4.38
C GLU A 117 -0.38 -0.71 -3.59
N VAL A 118 -0.69 0.51 -4.02
CA VAL A 118 -1.76 1.35 -3.44
C VAL A 118 -3.04 1.22 -4.23
N GLY A 119 -4.18 1.40 -3.59
CA GLY A 119 -5.50 1.36 -4.25
C GLY A 119 -6.41 0.22 -3.79
N GLY A 120 -7.50 -0.21 -4.54
CA GLY A 120 -7.94 0.33 -5.87
C GLY A 120 -8.37 1.80 -5.86
N ILE A 121 -7.83 2.49 -6.82
CA ILE A 121 -8.10 3.92 -7.03
C ILE A 121 -9.09 4.08 -8.17
N THR A 122 -10.14 4.87 -7.95
CA THR A 122 -11.14 5.19 -8.95
C THR A 122 -11.03 6.65 -9.39
N PRO A 123 -11.44 7.03 -10.62
CA PRO A 123 -11.39 8.41 -11.09
C PRO A 123 -12.08 9.39 -10.15
N LYS A 124 -13.30 9.08 -9.78
CA LYS A 124 -14.11 9.89 -8.85
C LYS A 124 -14.12 9.25 -7.47
N ALA A 125 -14.21 10.07 -6.43
CA ALA A 125 -14.40 9.57 -5.07
C ALA A 125 -15.69 8.76 -4.97
N GLN A 126 -15.61 7.62 -4.26
CA GLN A 126 -16.78 6.79 -3.96
C GLN A 126 -16.65 6.12 -2.60
N PRO A 127 -17.77 5.99 -1.85
CA PRO A 127 -17.73 5.46 -0.49
C PRO A 127 -17.55 3.93 -0.44
N GLY A 128 -17.82 3.24 -1.54
CA GLY A 128 -17.93 1.78 -1.57
C GLY A 128 -19.26 1.29 -0.99
N ASN A 129 -19.28 0.04 -0.54
CA ASN A 129 -20.47 -0.59 0.01
C ASN A 129 -20.78 -0.10 1.44
N PRO A 130 -22.04 -0.18 1.92
CA PRO A 130 -22.40 0.16 3.28
C PRO A 130 -21.67 -0.70 4.33
N SER A 131 -21.34 -0.08 5.47
CA SER A 131 -20.84 -0.82 6.65
C SER A 131 -21.98 -1.58 7.36
N PRO A 132 -21.65 -2.71 8.04
CA PRO A 132 -20.35 -3.33 8.20
C PRO A 132 -19.90 -4.06 6.92
N ARG A 133 -18.63 -3.94 6.58
CA ARG A 133 -18.07 -4.45 5.32
C ARG A 133 -16.68 -5.10 5.44
N MET A 134 -16.21 -5.30 6.67
CA MET A 134 -15.01 -6.05 6.99
C MET A 134 -15.27 -6.90 8.23
N PHE A 135 -14.91 -8.18 8.17
CA PHE A 135 -15.23 -9.17 9.20
C PHE A 135 -14.02 -10.03 9.49
N ARG A 136 -13.79 -10.33 10.78
CA ARG A 136 -12.76 -11.29 11.21
C ARG A 136 -13.41 -12.66 11.41
N LEU A 137 -12.74 -13.66 10.87
CA LEU A 137 -13.07 -15.07 11.11
C LEU A 137 -12.03 -15.59 12.12
N TYR A 138 -12.38 -15.55 13.40
CA TYR A 138 -11.42 -15.84 14.47
C TYR A 138 -10.97 -17.29 14.49
N GLU A 139 -11.82 -18.23 14.14
CA GLU A 139 -11.52 -19.66 14.10
C GLU A 139 -10.57 -20.01 12.95
N ASP A 140 -10.69 -19.30 11.82
CA ASP A 140 -9.89 -19.53 10.61
C ASP A 140 -8.68 -18.58 10.53
N GLU A 141 -8.49 -17.71 11.52
CA GLU A 141 -7.49 -16.64 11.52
C GLU A 141 -7.51 -15.77 10.23
N ALA A 142 -8.71 -15.54 9.69
CA ALA A 142 -8.92 -14.92 8.39
C ALA A 142 -9.75 -13.64 8.47
N ILE A 143 -9.80 -12.90 7.35
CA ILE A 143 -10.57 -11.68 7.17
C ILE A 143 -11.36 -11.78 5.87
N ILE A 144 -12.66 -11.46 5.93
CA ILE A 144 -13.51 -11.26 4.76
C ILE A 144 -13.87 -9.78 4.65
N ASN A 145 -13.89 -9.25 3.43
CA ASN A 145 -14.37 -7.90 3.20
C ASN A 145 -15.28 -7.81 1.96
N ARG A 146 -16.10 -6.75 1.96
CA ARG A 146 -16.94 -6.33 0.84
C ARG A 146 -16.89 -4.83 0.64
N PHE A 147 -15.69 -4.25 0.60
CA PHE A 147 -15.51 -2.79 0.53
C PHE A 147 -16.14 -2.14 -0.70
N GLY A 148 -16.14 -2.79 -1.86
CA GLY A 148 -16.73 -2.24 -3.08
C GLY A 148 -15.96 -1.04 -3.61
N LEU A 149 -14.62 -1.13 -3.63
CA LEU A 149 -13.71 -0.15 -4.23
C LEU A 149 -13.89 1.28 -3.68
N ASN A 150 -13.94 1.42 -2.34
CA ASN A 150 -13.95 2.73 -1.71
C ASN A 150 -12.65 3.49 -2.01
N SER A 151 -12.77 4.70 -2.53
CA SER A 151 -11.65 5.54 -2.97
C SER A 151 -11.94 7.02 -2.74
N GLU A 152 -10.90 7.81 -2.46
CA GLU A 152 -11.00 9.27 -2.39
C GLU A 152 -10.91 9.93 -3.78
N GLY A 153 -10.68 9.14 -4.83
CA GLY A 153 -10.60 9.61 -6.22
C GLY A 153 -9.25 10.24 -6.58
N HIS A 154 -9.05 10.46 -7.88
CA HIS A 154 -7.79 10.99 -8.41
C HIS A 154 -7.43 12.35 -7.81
N SER A 155 -8.42 13.24 -7.61
CA SER A 155 -8.18 14.60 -7.09
C SER A 155 -7.47 14.61 -5.72
N ALA A 156 -7.74 13.62 -4.87
CA ALA A 156 -7.13 13.51 -3.55
C ALA A 156 -5.84 12.67 -3.56
N ILE A 157 -5.79 11.63 -4.40
CA ILE A 157 -4.72 10.63 -4.37
C ILE A 157 -3.52 11.03 -5.23
N VAL A 158 -3.75 11.59 -6.42
CA VAL A 158 -2.67 11.99 -7.34
C VAL A 158 -1.67 12.96 -6.70
N PRO A 159 -2.07 13.99 -5.94
CA PRO A 159 -1.11 14.84 -5.25
C PRO A 159 -0.23 14.11 -4.22
N ARG A 160 -0.75 13.03 -3.60
CA ARG A 160 0.03 12.20 -2.67
C ARG A 160 1.06 11.36 -3.43
N LEU A 161 0.66 10.75 -4.56
CA LEU A 161 1.56 10.01 -5.44
C LEU A 161 2.66 10.93 -5.99
N GLN A 162 2.31 12.12 -6.46
CA GLN A 162 3.27 13.11 -6.95
C GLN A 162 4.28 13.50 -5.87
N LYS A 163 3.83 13.76 -4.66
CA LYS A 163 4.70 14.07 -3.52
C LYS A 163 5.67 12.91 -3.23
N GLU A 164 5.18 11.68 -3.27
CA GLU A 164 6.01 10.50 -3.04
C GLU A 164 7.00 10.28 -4.19
N TYR A 165 6.56 10.43 -5.44
CA TYR A 165 7.43 10.37 -6.61
C TYR A 165 8.61 11.33 -6.50
N LEU A 166 8.37 12.60 -6.16
CA LEU A 166 9.42 13.61 -5.95
C LEU A 166 10.38 13.25 -4.80
N ARG A 167 9.88 12.55 -3.77
CA ARG A 167 10.71 12.03 -2.68
C ARG A 167 11.59 10.89 -3.17
N GLN A 168 11.04 9.94 -3.93
CA GLN A 168 11.74 8.78 -4.47
C GLN A 168 12.83 9.19 -5.49
N GLN A 169 12.68 10.32 -6.20
CA GLN A 169 13.73 10.88 -7.05
C GLN A 169 14.99 11.26 -6.26
N LYS A 170 14.85 11.65 -5.01
CA LYS A 170 15.98 12.01 -4.13
C LYS A 170 16.55 10.80 -3.38
N HIS A 171 15.67 9.90 -2.98
CA HIS A 171 16.05 8.73 -2.19
C HIS A 171 15.05 7.59 -2.44
N ARG A 172 15.40 6.71 -3.38
CA ARG A 172 14.54 5.60 -3.77
C ARG A 172 14.55 4.49 -2.72
N LEU A 173 13.38 4.19 -2.18
CA LEU A 173 13.20 3.15 -1.17
C LEU A 173 12.64 1.84 -1.75
N GLY A 174 11.83 1.91 -2.79
CA GLY A 174 11.19 0.74 -3.41
C GLY A 174 10.38 1.14 -4.63
N LEU A 175 9.60 0.20 -5.16
CA LEU A 175 8.73 0.39 -6.33
C LEU A 175 7.30 0.69 -5.89
N VAL A 176 6.69 1.72 -6.48
CA VAL A 176 5.30 2.09 -6.22
C VAL A 176 4.43 1.58 -7.36
N GLY A 177 3.52 0.67 -7.02
CA GLY A 177 2.44 0.22 -7.91
C GLY A 177 1.13 0.93 -7.61
N VAL A 178 0.33 1.16 -8.65
CA VAL A 178 -1.02 1.72 -8.53
C VAL A 178 -2.04 0.73 -9.07
N ASN A 179 -2.96 0.31 -8.20
CA ASN A 179 -4.11 -0.51 -8.56
C ASN A 179 -5.26 0.40 -8.98
N LEU A 180 -5.60 0.35 -10.25
CA LEU A 180 -6.66 1.14 -10.87
C LEU A 180 -7.97 0.35 -10.89
N ALA A 181 -9.07 1.04 -10.65
CA ALA A 181 -10.41 0.47 -10.67
C ALA A 181 -11.41 1.45 -11.31
N ASP A 182 -12.49 0.93 -11.85
CA ASP A 182 -13.60 1.69 -12.39
C ASP A 182 -14.53 2.23 -11.28
N ASN A 183 -15.20 3.33 -11.54
CA ASN A 183 -16.28 3.81 -10.67
C ASN A 183 -17.53 2.94 -10.80
N LYS A 184 -18.23 2.74 -9.70
CA LYS A 184 -19.50 2.04 -9.71
C LYS A 184 -20.52 2.75 -10.59
N GLY A 185 -21.06 2.03 -11.59
CA GLY A 185 -22.07 2.57 -12.50
C GLY A 185 -21.52 3.53 -13.56
N THR A 186 -20.21 3.53 -13.80
CA THR A 186 -19.63 4.23 -14.94
C THR A 186 -20.19 3.68 -16.26
N PRO A 187 -20.46 4.54 -17.26
CA PRO A 187 -20.95 4.09 -18.58
C PRO A 187 -19.85 3.39 -19.38
N ASP A 188 -18.59 3.75 -19.17
CA ASP A 188 -17.43 3.15 -19.85
C ASP A 188 -16.31 2.83 -18.82
N PRO A 189 -16.28 1.60 -18.30
CA PRO A 189 -15.23 1.18 -17.37
C PRO A 189 -13.82 1.30 -17.94
N VAL A 190 -13.66 1.10 -19.26
CA VAL A 190 -12.33 1.16 -19.89
C VAL A 190 -11.77 2.58 -19.89
N GLU A 191 -12.63 3.59 -20.08
CA GLU A 191 -12.19 4.99 -19.99
C GLU A 191 -11.72 5.36 -18.58
N ASP A 192 -12.35 4.82 -17.54
CA ASP A 192 -11.91 5.01 -16.14
C ASP A 192 -10.47 4.50 -15.93
N TYR A 193 -10.09 3.35 -16.51
CA TYR A 193 -8.72 2.85 -16.45
C TYR A 193 -7.76 3.73 -17.26
N ILE A 194 -8.16 4.19 -18.47
CA ILE A 194 -7.35 5.09 -19.29
C ILE A 194 -7.10 6.41 -18.56
N GLU A 195 -8.12 6.96 -17.91
CA GLU A 195 -7.99 8.16 -17.09
C GLU A 195 -7.03 7.92 -15.90
N GLY A 196 -7.15 6.76 -15.26
CA GLY A 196 -6.23 6.35 -14.19
C GLY A 196 -4.78 6.25 -14.65
N ILE A 197 -4.54 5.66 -15.82
CA ILE A 197 -3.21 5.57 -16.44
C ILE A 197 -2.63 6.97 -16.68
N LYS A 198 -3.42 7.87 -17.25
CA LYS A 198 -2.98 9.26 -17.52
C LYS A 198 -2.64 10.02 -16.25
N ASN A 199 -3.46 9.88 -15.21
CA ASN A 199 -3.35 10.68 -13.99
C ASN A 199 -2.33 10.11 -12.99
N CYS A 200 -2.27 8.79 -12.84
CA CYS A 200 -1.42 8.12 -11.85
C CYS A 200 -0.11 7.58 -12.44
N GLY A 201 -0.10 7.22 -13.73
CA GLY A 201 1.04 6.60 -14.39
C GLY A 201 2.35 7.38 -14.27
N PRO A 202 2.35 8.72 -14.46
CA PRO A 202 3.57 9.53 -14.31
C PRO A 202 4.24 9.43 -12.93
N TYR A 203 3.54 8.94 -11.92
CA TYR A 203 3.98 8.89 -10.52
C TYR A 203 4.08 7.48 -9.95
N SER A 204 4.03 6.45 -10.82
CA SER A 204 4.11 5.05 -10.44
C SER A 204 5.13 4.29 -11.27
N ASP A 205 5.65 3.19 -10.74
CA ASP A 205 6.60 2.31 -11.42
C ASP A 205 5.88 1.23 -12.24
N PHE A 206 4.71 0.80 -11.78
CA PHE A 206 3.84 -0.13 -12.49
C PHE A 206 2.37 0.13 -12.14
N MET A 207 1.48 -0.36 -12.98
CA MET A 207 0.05 -0.24 -12.78
C MET A 207 -0.63 -1.60 -12.89
N VAL A 208 -1.68 -1.76 -12.09
CA VAL A 208 -2.53 -2.95 -12.09
C VAL A 208 -3.94 -2.54 -12.51
N LEU A 209 -4.46 -3.13 -13.57
CA LEU A 209 -5.84 -2.95 -14.00
C LEU A 209 -6.71 -3.98 -13.28
N ASN A 210 -7.42 -3.54 -12.26
CA ASN A 210 -8.20 -4.44 -11.40
C ASN A 210 -9.57 -4.74 -11.99
N ILE A 211 -9.66 -5.85 -12.70
CA ILE A 211 -10.89 -6.36 -13.33
C ILE A 211 -11.52 -7.52 -12.54
N SER A 212 -11.06 -7.80 -11.32
CA SER A 212 -11.43 -8.99 -10.55
C SER A 212 -12.22 -8.71 -9.28
N CYS A 213 -12.60 -7.47 -9.01
CA CYS A 213 -13.29 -7.12 -7.77
C CYS A 213 -14.72 -7.74 -7.73
N PRO A 214 -14.97 -8.75 -6.88
CA PRO A 214 -16.28 -9.38 -6.80
C PRO A 214 -17.33 -8.51 -6.10
N ASN A 215 -16.89 -7.46 -5.44
CA ASN A 215 -17.72 -6.58 -4.61
C ASN A 215 -18.29 -5.38 -5.38
N GLN A 216 -18.04 -5.31 -6.69
CA GLN A 216 -18.60 -4.32 -7.60
C GLN A 216 -19.25 -5.02 -8.79
N VAL A 217 -20.50 -4.70 -9.04
CA VAL A 217 -21.28 -5.29 -10.16
C VAL A 217 -20.72 -4.76 -11.48
N GLY A 218 -20.45 -5.66 -12.42
CA GLY A 218 -20.01 -5.32 -13.77
C GLY A 218 -18.49 -5.42 -14.00
N THR A 219 -17.65 -5.23 -12.98
CA THR A 219 -16.18 -5.28 -13.13
C THR A 219 -15.72 -6.65 -13.64
N THR A 220 -16.31 -7.74 -13.17
CA THR A 220 -15.96 -9.10 -13.61
C THR A 220 -16.36 -9.40 -15.06
N ALA A 221 -17.27 -8.62 -15.63
CA ALA A 221 -17.63 -8.76 -17.05
C ALA A 221 -16.47 -8.43 -18.00
N LEU A 222 -15.49 -7.63 -17.54
CA LEU A 222 -14.27 -7.34 -18.30
C LEU A 222 -13.32 -8.55 -18.42
N GLN A 223 -13.56 -9.63 -17.66
CA GLN A 223 -12.79 -10.87 -17.77
C GLN A 223 -13.20 -11.73 -18.97
N GLN A 224 -14.31 -11.42 -19.63
CA GLN A 224 -14.68 -12.09 -20.88
C GLN A 224 -13.64 -11.76 -21.97
N GLU A 225 -13.20 -12.77 -22.72
CA GLU A 225 -12.09 -12.66 -23.69
C GLU A 225 -12.24 -11.46 -24.64
N SER A 226 -13.42 -11.31 -25.26
CA SER A 226 -13.67 -10.21 -26.22
C SER A 226 -13.56 -8.82 -25.57
N ARG A 227 -14.10 -8.66 -24.36
CA ARG A 227 -14.04 -7.40 -23.62
C ARG A 227 -12.66 -7.10 -23.08
N LEU A 228 -11.94 -8.14 -22.66
CA LEU A 228 -10.55 -8.00 -22.22
C LEU A 228 -9.65 -7.56 -23.37
N ARG A 229 -9.81 -8.16 -24.56
CA ARG A 229 -9.08 -7.73 -25.77
C ARG A 229 -9.37 -6.28 -26.11
N GLU A 230 -10.64 -5.90 -26.20
CA GLU A 230 -11.05 -4.52 -26.46
C GLU A 230 -10.42 -3.54 -25.44
N MET A 231 -10.47 -3.87 -24.15
CA MET A 231 -9.86 -3.07 -23.09
C MET A 231 -8.35 -2.89 -23.31
N LEU A 232 -7.63 -4.00 -23.55
CA LEU A 232 -6.18 -3.96 -23.75
C LEU A 232 -5.81 -3.17 -25.00
N ASP A 233 -6.55 -3.30 -26.10
CA ASP A 233 -6.33 -2.56 -27.34
C ASP A 233 -6.56 -1.05 -27.13
N ARG A 234 -7.61 -0.66 -26.43
CA ARG A 234 -7.90 0.74 -26.09
C ARG A 234 -6.82 1.33 -25.18
N VAL A 235 -6.39 0.59 -24.16
CA VAL A 235 -5.31 1.01 -23.25
C VAL A 235 -4.00 1.19 -24.03
N ALA A 236 -3.60 0.21 -24.83
CA ALA A 236 -2.39 0.30 -25.65
C ALA A 236 -2.45 1.46 -26.66
N GLY A 237 -3.63 1.69 -27.27
CA GLY A 237 -3.86 2.82 -28.17
C GLY A 237 -3.78 4.19 -27.48
N SER A 238 -4.15 4.26 -26.20
CA SER A 238 -4.06 5.50 -25.41
C SER A 238 -2.61 5.87 -25.08
N GLN A 239 -1.76 4.90 -24.79
CA GLN A 239 -0.34 5.12 -24.48
C GLN A 239 0.46 5.63 -25.67
N LYS A 240 0.11 5.20 -26.91
CA LYS A 240 0.77 5.69 -28.14
C LYS A 240 0.50 7.16 -28.42
N ARG A 241 -0.55 7.74 -27.88
CA ARG A 241 -0.93 9.15 -28.05
C ARG A 241 -0.33 10.09 -27.03
N HIS A 242 0.26 9.53 -25.96
CA HIS A 242 0.89 10.28 -24.87
C HIS A 242 2.18 9.54 -24.47
N PRO A 243 3.26 9.65 -25.30
CA PRO A 243 4.55 9.05 -25.01
C PRO A 243 5.24 9.68 -23.78
#